data_6ce3697e78614bd97aa8231c0df1395a
#
_entry.id   6ce3697e78614bd97aa8231c0df1395a
#
_cell.length_a   1.000
_cell.length_b   1.000
_cell.length_c   1.000
_cell.angle_alpha   90.00
_cell.angle_beta   90.00
_cell.angle_gamma   90.00
#
_symmetry.space_group_name_H-M   'P 1'
#
loop_
_entity.id
_entity.type
_entity.pdbx_description
1 polymer ?
#
loop_
_entity_poly.entity_id
_entity_poly.type
_entity_poly.pdbx_seq_one_letter_code
_entity_poly.pdbx_strand_id
1 'polypeptide(L)'
;GLVVSSVVGMFEHVVAELTIVMCFQSLILDMAGNVGTQSLAVTIRVLMDENLTAGQKVHLVFKEARVGLSNGLILGMMSIILIGCYIYFFKSGSLQFAFAVSGCIGAALILAMLISSLVGTLIPMFFHKIHIDPAVASGPLITTVNDLVAVVTYYGLAWFFLIEILHY
;
A
#
# COMPACT_ATOMS: atom_id res chain seq x y z
N GLY A 1 -2.84 1.12 14.64
CA GLY A 1 -3.36 0.79 15.92
C GLY A 1 -3.92 -0.63 16.05
N LEU A 2 -4.90 -0.83 16.95
CA LEU A 2 -5.43 -2.17 17.29
C LEU A 2 -5.94 -2.97 16.12
N VAL A 3 -6.62 -2.33 15.16
CA VAL A 3 -7.13 -3.00 13.94
C VAL A 3 -5.99 -3.61 13.13
N VAL A 4 -4.91 -2.85 12.90
CA VAL A 4 -3.73 -3.34 12.19
C VAL A 4 -3.08 -4.51 12.94
N SER A 5 -2.91 -4.39 14.26
CA SER A 5 -2.34 -5.47 15.08
C SER A 5 -3.18 -6.74 15.03
N SER A 6 -4.52 -6.63 15.03
CA SER A 6 -5.41 -7.79 14.90
C SER A 6 -5.28 -8.45 13.54
N VAL A 7 -5.14 -7.66 12.46
CA VAL A 7 -4.94 -8.21 11.11
C VAL A 7 -3.57 -8.87 10.98
N VAL A 8 -2.50 -8.27 11.54
CA VAL A 8 -1.17 -8.93 11.58
C VAL A 8 -1.24 -10.27 12.30
N GLY A 9 -2.00 -10.36 13.40
CA GLY A 9 -2.22 -11.62 14.12
C GLY A 9 -2.89 -12.72 13.28
N MET A 10 -3.72 -12.36 12.29
CA MET A 10 -4.30 -13.34 11.37
C MET A 10 -3.25 -13.98 10.43
N PHE A 11 -2.12 -13.32 10.24
CA PHE A 11 -0.97 -13.81 9.46
C PHE A 11 0.17 -14.34 10.35
N GLU A 12 -0.15 -14.80 11.56
CA GLU A 12 0.84 -15.29 12.54
C GLU A 12 1.77 -16.36 11.95
N HIS A 13 1.24 -17.24 11.09
CA HIS A 13 2.04 -18.25 10.39
C HIS A 13 3.13 -17.62 9.52
N VAL A 14 2.80 -16.60 8.72
CA VAL A 14 3.78 -15.88 7.89
C VAL A 14 4.84 -15.21 8.74
N VAL A 15 4.42 -14.62 9.84
CA VAL A 15 5.31 -13.94 10.81
C VAL A 15 6.26 -14.93 11.48
N ALA A 16 5.77 -16.11 11.85
CA ALA A 16 6.58 -17.15 12.49
C ALA A 16 7.61 -17.75 11.53
N GLU A 17 7.21 -18.02 10.28
CA GLU A 17 8.07 -18.65 9.27
C GLU A 17 9.09 -17.66 8.67
N LEU A 18 8.70 -16.40 8.46
CA LEU A 18 9.48 -15.40 7.73
C LEU A 18 9.66 -14.12 8.55
N THR A 19 10.42 -14.17 9.61
CA THR A 19 10.73 -12.99 10.46
C THR A 19 11.26 -11.80 9.66
N ILE A 20 11.96 -12.05 8.54
CA ILE A 20 12.48 -11.00 7.67
C ILE A 20 11.38 -10.16 7.02
N VAL A 21 10.19 -10.74 6.79
CA VAL A 21 9.03 -10.02 6.24
C VAL A 21 8.59 -8.92 7.22
N MET A 22 8.60 -9.17 8.52
CA MET A 22 8.26 -8.15 9.53
C MET A 22 9.17 -6.92 9.50
N CYS A 23 10.45 -7.12 9.18
CA CYS A 23 11.42 -6.01 9.17
C CYS A 23 11.04 -4.91 8.16
N PHE A 24 10.33 -5.26 7.09
CA PHE A 24 9.97 -4.32 6.03
C PHE A 24 8.50 -3.87 6.06
N GLN A 25 7.72 -4.31 7.07
CA GLN A 25 6.32 -3.91 7.22
C GLN A 25 6.15 -2.39 7.26
N SER A 26 6.97 -1.70 8.06
CA SER A 26 6.87 -0.24 8.20
C SER A 26 7.10 0.50 6.90
N LEU A 27 7.98 0.00 6.04
CA LEU A 27 8.22 0.57 4.71
C LEU A 27 6.95 0.55 3.86
N ILE A 28 6.22 -0.58 3.86
CA ILE A 28 4.99 -0.72 3.08
C ILE A 28 3.88 0.20 3.62
N LEU A 29 3.71 0.23 4.95
CA LEU A 29 2.70 1.08 5.59
C LEU A 29 2.96 2.57 5.32
N ASP A 30 4.19 3.02 5.52
CA ASP A 30 4.60 4.41 5.31
C ASP A 30 4.35 4.86 3.86
N MET A 31 4.81 4.08 2.89
CA MET A 31 4.69 4.45 1.49
C MET A 31 3.22 4.45 1.03
N ALA A 32 2.44 3.45 1.42
CA ALA A 32 1.01 3.39 1.14
C ALA A 32 0.25 4.56 1.78
N GLY A 33 0.55 4.87 3.04
CA GLY A 33 -0.01 6.00 3.77
C GLY A 33 0.28 7.35 3.10
N ASN A 34 1.51 7.56 2.68
CA ASN A 34 1.94 8.79 2.00
C ASN A 34 1.19 9.01 0.67
N VAL A 35 1.07 7.98 -0.16
CA VAL A 35 0.35 8.08 -1.44
C VAL A 35 -1.14 8.25 -1.22
N GLY A 36 -1.73 7.52 -0.28
CA GLY A 36 -3.16 7.64 0.03
C GLY A 36 -3.54 9.03 0.55
N THR A 37 -2.74 9.60 1.44
CA THR A 37 -2.95 10.98 1.95
C THR A 37 -2.70 12.05 0.89
N GLN A 38 -1.77 11.84 -0.04
CA GLN A 38 -1.56 12.71 -1.19
C GLN A 38 -2.79 12.73 -2.11
N SER A 39 -3.30 11.56 -2.50
CA SER A 39 -4.50 11.46 -3.34
C SER A 39 -5.73 12.03 -2.65
N LEU A 40 -5.86 11.84 -1.32
CA LEU A 40 -6.89 12.47 -0.50
C LEU A 40 -6.84 13.99 -0.61
N ALA A 41 -5.68 14.60 -0.38
CA ALA A 41 -5.53 16.06 -0.40
C ALA A 41 -5.85 16.66 -1.79
N VAL A 42 -5.40 16.02 -2.86
CA VAL A 42 -5.72 16.41 -4.24
C VAL A 42 -7.22 16.32 -4.48
N THR A 43 -7.84 15.21 -4.09
CA THR A 43 -9.27 14.96 -4.33
C THR A 43 -10.15 15.94 -3.55
N ILE A 44 -9.86 16.20 -2.27
CA ILE A 44 -10.60 17.19 -1.47
C ILE A 44 -10.52 18.57 -2.15
N ARG A 45 -9.33 19.02 -2.55
CA ARG A 45 -9.17 20.32 -3.23
C ARG A 45 -10.04 20.41 -4.46
N VAL A 46 -9.99 19.41 -5.34
CA VAL A 46 -10.75 19.41 -6.60
C VAL A 46 -12.26 19.35 -6.34
N LEU A 47 -12.72 18.60 -5.35
CA LEU A 47 -14.14 18.52 -5.00
C LEU A 47 -14.69 19.82 -4.39
N MET A 48 -13.87 20.61 -3.70
CA MET A 48 -14.27 21.87 -3.09
C MET A 48 -14.26 23.05 -4.08
N ASP A 49 -13.32 23.04 -5.04
CA ASP A 49 -13.15 24.15 -5.97
C ASP A 49 -14.04 24.03 -7.23
N GLU A 50 -14.51 22.84 -7.60
CA GLU A 50 -15.17 22.58 -8.86
C GLU A 50 -16.45 21.74 -8.71
N ASN A 51 -17.51 22.14 -9.45
CA ASN A 51 -18.69 21.30 -9.64
C ASN A 51 -18.41 20.22 -10.70
N LEU A 52 -17.77 19.13 -10.28
CA LEU A 52 -17.32 18.06 -11.16
C LEU A 52 -18.48 17.28 -11.78
N THR A 53 -18.43 17.12 -13.09
CA THR A 53 -19.28 16.16 -13.81
C THR A 53 -18.84 14.71 -13.50
N ALA A 54 -19.73 13.75 -13.76
CA ALA A 54 -19.40 12.32 -13.55
C ALA A 54 -18.14 11.89 -14.34
N GLY A 55 -17.97 12.38 -15.58
CA GLY A 55 -16.79 12.09 -16.38
C GLY A 55 -15.49 12.62 -15.79
N GLN A 56 -15.53 13.84 -15.23
CA GLN A 56 -14.36 14.44 -14.54
C GLN A 56 -14.00 13.68 -13.25
N LYS A 57 -15.00 13.20 -12.51
CA LYS A 57 -14.75 12.35 -11.33
C LYS A 57 -14.04 11.05 -11.71
N VAL A 58 -14.51 10.37 -12.76
CA VAL A 58 -13.85 9.17 -13.29
C VAL A 58 -12.43 9.47 -13.75
N HIS A 59 -12.23 10.58 -14.48
CA HIS A 59 -10.89 10.99 -14.91
C HIS A 59 -9.94 11.23 -13.73
N LEU A 60 -10.43 11.85 -12.65
CA LEU A 60 -9.65 12.06 -11.43
C LEU A 60 -9.22 10.72 -10.80
N VAL A 61 -10.13 9.74 -10.71
CA VAL A 61 -9.79 8.40 -10.19
C VAL A 61 -8.68 7.75 -11.03
N PHE A 62 -8.78 7.78 -12.36
CA PHE A 62 -7.74 7.24 -13.22
C PHE A 62 -6.40 7.99 -13.13
N LYS A 63 -6.45 9.31 -12.96
CA LYS A 63 -5.26 10.13 -12.77
C LYS A 63 -4.53 9.73 -11.48
N GLU A 64 -5.24 9.66 -10.36
CA GLU A 64 -4.66 9.30 -9.07
C GLU A 64 -4.19 7.83 -9.05
N ALA A 65 -4.92 6.92 -9.68
CA ALA A 65 -4.47 5.53 -9.87
C ALA A 65 -3.14 5.44 -10.62
N ARG A 66 -2.97 6.25 -11.70
CA ARG A 66 -1.69 6.31 -12.42
C ARG A 66 -0.56 6.86 -11.55
N VAL A 67 -0.83 7.87 -10.73
CA VAL A 67 0.16 8.41 -9.78
C VAL A 67 0.58 7.34 -8.79
N GLY A 68 -0.39 6.66 -8.15
CA GLY A 68 -0.13 5.56 -7.23
C GLY A 68 0.66 4.42 -7.86
N LEU A 69 0.27 4.01 -9.08
CA LEU A 69 0.96 2.97 -9.83
C LEU A 69 2.40 3.39 -10.21
N SER A 70 2.59 4.61 -10.70
CA SER A 70 3.93 5.11 -11.09
C SER A 70 4.86 5.19 -9.88
N ASN A 71 4.40 5.73 -8.77
CA ASN A 71 5.16 5.77 -7.52
C ASN A 71 5.47 4.35 -7.03
N GLY A 72 4.48 3.45 -7.07
CA GLY A 72 4.64 2.04 -6.70
C GLY A 72 5.67 1.33 -7.56
N LEU A 73 5.66 1.53 -8.88
CA LEU A 73 6.65 0.94 -9.79
C LEU A 73 8.07 1.44 -9.51
N ILE A 74 8.25 2.75 -9.34
CA ILE A 74 9.57 3.32 -9.06
C ILE A 74 10.10 2.79 -7.72
N LEU A 75 9.34 2.92 -6.65
CA LEU A 75 9.77 2.51 -5.32
C LEU A 75 9.84 0.98 -5.19
N GLY A 76 8.94 0.24 -5.84
CA GLY A 76 8.97 -1.21 -5.88
C GLY A 76 10.23 -1.75 -6.56
N MET A 77 10.61 -1.21 -7.71
CA MET A 77 11.85 -1.59 -8.40
C MET A 77 13.10 -1.22 -7.58
N MET A 78 13.13 -0.02 -7.01
CA MET A 78 14.22 0.38 -6.10
C MET A 78 14.32 -0.56 -4.90
N SER A 79 13.19 -0.94 -4.30
CA SER A 79 13.15 -1.85 -3.16
C SER A 79 13.66 -3.24 -3.52
N ILE A 80 13.32 -3.79 -4.69
CA ILE A 80 13.83 -5.08 -5.15
C ILE A 80 15.37 -5.07 -5.17
N ILE A 81 15.96 -4.02 -5.72
CA ILE A 81 17.42 -3.90 -5.82
C ILE A 81 18.04 -3.71 -4.43
N LEU A 82 17.59 -2.69 -3.68
CA LEU A 82 18.23 -2.32 -2.41
C LEU A 82 18.02 -3.39 -1.34
N ILE A 83 16.82 -3.92 -1.19
CA ILE A 83 16.51 -4.96 -0.19
C ILE A 83 17.10 -6.29 -0.61
N GLY A 84 17.06 -6.64 -1.90
CA GLY A 84 17.72 -7.85 -2.42
C GLY A 84 19.23 -7.84 -2.13
N CYS A 85 19.90 -6.75 -2.42
CA CYS A 85 21.31 -6.57 -2.05
C CYS A 85 21.53 -6.63 -0.53
N TYR A 86 20.67 -5.96 0.25
CA TYR A 86 20.77 -5.98 1.70
C TYR A 86 20.68 -7.40 2.27
N ILE A 87 19.68 -8.18 1.84
CA ILE A 87 19.50 -9.56 2.30
C ILE A 87 20.69 -10.44 1.89
N TYR A 88 21.12 -10.31 0.64
CA TYR A 88 22.23 -11.10 0.10
C TYR A 88 23.55 -10.84 0.84
N PHE A 89 23.93 -9.58 1.03
CA PHE A 89 25.23 -9.22 1.61
C PHE A 89 25.26 -9.25 3.14
N PHE A 90 24.16 -8.88 3.81
CA PHE A 90 24.16 -8.68 5.27
C PHE A 90 23.42 -9.77 6.06
N LYS A 91 22.53 -10.51 5.42
CA LYS A 91 21.76 -11.58 6.08
C LYS A 91 22.22 -12.98 5.66
N SER A 92 23.27 -13.10 4.86
CA SER A 92 23.80 -14.37 4.36
C SER A 92 22.74 -15.25 3.69
N GLY A 93 21.74 -14.63 3.10
CA GLY A 93 20.67 -15.32 2.37
C GLY A 93 21.19 -15.83 1.01
N SER A 94 20.61 -16.91 0.50
CA SER A 94 20.87 -17.30 -0.88
C SER A 94 20.37 -16.21 -1.84
N LEU A 95 21.00 -16.12 -3.01
CA LEU A 95 20.57 -15.16 -4.04
C LEU A 95 19.08 -15.34 -4.38
N GLN A 96 18.62 -16.58 -4.47
CA GLN A 96 17.24 -16.93 -4.76
C GLN A 96 16.29 -16.43 -3.65
N PHE A 97 16.61 -16.67 -2.39
CA PHE A 97 15.83 -16.18 -1.25
C PHE A 97 15.79 -14.65 -1.20
N ALA A 98 16.95 -13.99 -1.38
CA ALA A 98 17.03 -12.52 -1.38
C ALA A 98 16.10 -11.89 -2.43
N PHE A 99 16.12 -12.42 -3.67
CA PHE A 99 15.26 -11.92 -4.74
C PHE A 99 13.80 -12.34 -4.58
N ALA A 100 13.49 -13.49 -4.00
CA ALA A 100 12.13 -13.90 -3.69
C ALA A 100 11.48 -12.93 -2.67
N VAL A 101 12.16 -12.66 -1.56
CA VAL A 101 11.67 -11.76 -0.52
C VAL A 101 11.58 -10.31 -1.04
N SER A 102 12.63 -9.80 -1.67
CA SER A 102 12.63 -8.42 -2.20
C SER A 102 11.61 -8.24 -3.33
N GLY A 103 11.38 -9.26 -4.17
CA GLY A 103 10.35 -9.27 -5.19
C GLY A 103 8.95 -9.20 -4.59
N CYS A 104 8.69 -9.96 -3.51
CA CYS A 104 7.46 -9.89 -2.76
C CYS A 104 7.22 -8.49 -2.18
N ILE A 105 8.23 -7.88 -1.57
CA ILE A 105 8.18 -6.51 -1.02
C ILE A 105 7.89 -5.49 -2.13
N GLY A 106 8.59 -5.59 -3.26
CA GLY A 106 8.38 -4.71 -4.41
C GLY A 106 6.97 -4.82 -4.99
N ALA A 107 6.45 -6.03 -5.15
CA ALA A 107 5.07 -6.27 -5.58
C ALA A 107 4.05 -5.72 -4.58
N ALA A 108 4.29 -5.91 -3.28
CA ALA A 108 3.45 -5.36 -2.22
C ALA A 108 3.42 -3.83 -2.25
N LEU A 109 4.57 -3.16 -2.45
CA LEU A 109 4.62 -1.70 -2.61
C LEU A 109 3.78 -1.22 -3.80
N ILE A 110 3.92 -1.86 -4.97
CA ILE A 110 3.16 -1.49 -6.17
C ILE A 110 1.66 -1.58 -5.90
N LEU A 111 1.19 -2.71 -5.36
CA LEU A 111 -0.23 -2.94 -5.13
C LEU A 111 -0.76 -2.07 -3.98
N ALA A 112 -0.05 -1.97 -2.86
CA ALA A 112 -0.48 -1.18 -1.72
C ALA A 112 -0.59 0.31 -2.08
N MET A 113 0.37 0.87 -2.83
CA MET A 113 0.34 2.26 -3.26
C MET A 113 -0.78 2.54 -4.28
N LEU A 114 -1.02 1.61 -5.22
CA LEU A 114 -2.14 1.71 -6.15
C LEU A 114 -3.48 1.71 -5.41
N ILE A 115 -3.70 0.73 -4.52
CA ILE A 115 -4.96 0.62 -3.78
C ILE A 115 -5.12 1.82 -2.84
N SER A 116 -4.06 2.25 -2.14
CA SER A 116 -4.12 3.42 -1.25
C SER A 116 -4.44 4.72 -1.98
N SER A 117 -3.93 4.91 -3.20
CA SER A 117 -4.30 6.08 -4.02
C SER A 117 -5.78 6.06 -4.42
N LEU A 118 -6.30 4.87 -4.77
CA LEU A 118 -7.73 4.69 -5.06
C LEU A 118 -8.60 4.95 -3.82
N VAL A 119 -8.23 4.42 -2.66
CA VAL A 119 -8.91 4.65 -1.39
C VAL A 119 -8.92 6.15 -1.03
N GLY A 120 -7.76 6.81 -1.14
CA GLY A 120 -7.60 8.25 -0.91
C GLY A 120 -8.44 9.12 -1.84
N THR A 121 -8.81 8.60 -3.02
CA THR A 121 -9.67 9.30 -3.98
C THR A 121 -11.15 8.95 -3.80
N LEU A 122 -11.48 7.68 -3.65
CA LEU A 122 -12.87 7.22 -3.62
C LEU A 122 -13.61 7.58 -2.33
N ILE A 123 -12.91 7.55 -1.18
CA ILE A 123 -13.55 7.86 0.11
C ILE A 123 -14.06 9.31 0.17
N PRO A 124 -13.26 10.35 -0.13
CA PRO A 124 -13.77 11.73 -0.13
C PRO A 124 -14.84 11.95 -1.20
N MET A 125 -14.77 11.29 -2.36
CA MET A 125 -15.83 11.33 -3.35
C MET A 125 -17.13 10.74 -2.84
N PHE A 126 -17.08 9.65 -2.08
CA PHE A 126 -18.23 9.05 -1.45
C PHE A 126 -18.88 10.00 -0.44
N PHE A 127 -18.10 10.64 0.45
CA PHE A 127 -18.62 11.63 1.40
C PHE A 127 -19.26 12.83 0.68
N HIS A 128 -18.61 13.35 -0.35
CA HIS A 128 -19.18 14.42 -1.18
C HIS A 128 -20.51 14.01 -1.82
N LYS A 129 -20.63 12.76 -2.29
CA LYS A 129 -21.89 12.26 -2.89
C LYS A 129 -23.05 12.19 -1.90
N ILE A 130 -22.78 11.90 -0.64
CA ILE A 130 -23.80 11.84 0.42
C ILE A 130 -23.96 13.18 1.15
N HIS A 131 -23.47 14.28 0.57
CA HIS A 131 -23.55 15.65 1.10
C HIS A 131 -22.87 15.82 2.46
N ILE A 132 -21.86 15.01 2.76
CA ILE A 132 -20.96 15.20 3.89
C ILE A 132 -19.68 15.87 3.38
N ASP A 133 -19.13 16.78 4.20
CA ASP A 133 -17.86 17.45 3.86
C ASP A 133 -16.77 16.42 3.58
N PRO A 134 -16.17 16.40 2.38
CA PRO A 134 -15.09 15.49 2.05
C PRO A 134 -13.89 15.53 3.01
N ALA A 135 -13.67 16.68 3.67
CA ALA A 135 -12.60 16.85 4.65
C ALA A 135 -12.80 15.96 5.90
N VAL A 136 -13.99 15.47 6.17
CA VAL A 136 -14.26 14.46 7.24
C VAL A 136 -13.51 13.16 6.98
N ALA A 137 -13.23 12.84 5.71
CA ALA A 137 -12.41 11.68 5.32
C ALA A 137 -10.93 11.82 5.69
N SER A 138 -10.49 13.00 6.13
CA SER A 138 -9.09 13.28 6.46
C SER A 138 -8.63 12.59 7.77
N GLY A 139 -7.32 12.54 7.93
CA GLY A 139 -6.71 12.13 9.19
C GLY A 139 -6.92 10.63 9.53
N PRO A 140 -7.37 10.33 10.75
CA PRO A 140 -7.32 8.97 11.29
C PRO A 140 -8.08 7.91 10.48
N LEU A 141 -9.17 8.29 9.80
CA LEU A 141 -9.95 7.36 8.98
C LEU A 141 -9.12 6.84 7.81
N ILE A 142 -8.57 7.75 7.00
CA ILE A 142 -7.77 7.37 5.82
C ILE A 142 -6.50 6.65 6.23
N THR A 143 -5.81 7.12 7.27
CA THR A 143 -4.59 6.45 7.76
C THR A 143 -4.90 5.01 8.18
N THR A 144 -5.98 4.80 8.94
CA THR A 144 -6.37 3.45 9.37
C THR A 144 -6.73 2.54 8.19
N VAL A 145 -7.44 3.06 7.19
CA VAL A 145 -7.79 2.29 6.00
C VAL A 145 -6.54 1.96 5.16
N ASN A 146 -5.64 2.92 4.99
CA ASN A 146 -4.39 2.71 4.26
C ASN A 146 -3.48 1.69 4.96
N ASP A 147 -3.35 1.77 6.29
CA ASP A 147 -2.60 0.80 7.09
C ASP A 147 -3.17 -0.61 6.92
N LEU A 148 -4.51 -0.74 6.97
CA LEU A 148 -5.18 -2.01 6.77
C LEU A 148 -4.92 -2.58 5.37
N VAL A 149 -5.07 -1.76 4.33
CA VAL A 149 -4.78 -2.13 2.94
C VAL A 149 -3.33 -2.59 2.81
N ALA A 150 -2.38 -1.83 3.36
CA ALA A 150 -0.96 -2.15 3.29
C ALA A 150 -0.64 -3.49 3.95
N VAL A 151 -1.17 -3.73 5.16
CA VAL A 151 -0.95 -4.98 5.90
C VAL A 151 -1.55 -6.18 5.18
N VAL A 152 -2.80 -6.10 4.77
CA VAL A 152 -3.48 -7.21 4.06
C VAL A 152 -2.75 -7.52 2.74
N THR A 153 -2.38 -6.50 1.98
CA THR A 153 -1.65 -6.67 0.72
C THR A 153 -0.29 -7.31 0.96
N TYR A 154 0.47 -6.81 1.93
CA TYR A 154 1.83 -7.28 2.20
C TYR A 154 1.86 -8.72 2.70
N TYR A 155 1.16 -9.00 3.79
CA TYR A 155 1.16 -10.35 4.35
C TYR A 155 0.41 -11.35 3.49
N GLY A 156 -0.63 -10.92 2.78
CA GLY A 156 -1.33 -11.76 1.80
C GLY A 156 -0.41 -12.19 0.65
N LEU A 157 0.39 -11.27 0.11
CA LEU A 157 1.38 -11.61 -0.91
C LEU A 157 2.52 -12.46 -0.36
N ALA A 158 3.02 -12.15 0.85
CA ALA A 158 4.06 -12.94 1.49
C ALA A 158 3.59 -14.39 1.71
N TRP A 159 2.38 -14.58 2.23
CA TRP A 159 1.78 -15.89 2.38
C TRP A 159 1.69 -16.64 1.04
N PHE A 160 1.09 -15.99 0.04
CA PHE A 160 0.84 -16.62 -1.25
C PHE A 160 2.14 -16.95 -2.01
N PHE A 161 3.05 -15.99 -2.14
CA PHE A 161 4.26 -16.21 -2.93
C PHE A 161 5.35 -16.96 -2.19
N LEU A 162 5.62 -16.63 -0.95
CA LEU A 162 6.79 -17.20 -0.25
C LEU A 162 6.48 -18.56 0.38
N ILE A 163 5.29 -18.74 0.94
CA ILE A 163 4.93 -19.98 1.61
C ILE A 163 4.27 -20.95 0.62
N GLU A 164 3.18 -20.56 -0.06
CA GLU A 164 2.41 -21.47 -0.91
C GLU A 164 3.10 -21.83 -2.23
N ILE A 165 3.81 -20.89 -2.88
CA ILE A 165 4.44 -21.13 -4.19
C ILE A 165 5.89 -21.55 -4.05
N LEU A 166 6.69 -20.83 -3.25
CA LEU A 166 8.14 -21.05 -3.15
C LEU A 166 8.53 -21.96 -2.00
N HIS A 167 7.60 -22.31 -1.10
CA HIS A 167 7.81 -23.21 0.04
C HIS A 167 9.01 -22.82 0.93
N TYR A 168 9.19 -21.52 1.22
CA TYR A 168 10.17 -21.01 2.17
C TYR A 168 9.63 -20.99 3.60
#